data_d697e79ee248073e0aa4c45b2c6a6a1a
#
_entry.id   d697e79ee248073e0aa4c45b2c6a6a1a
#
_cell.length_a   1.000
_cell.length_b   1.000
_cell.length_c   1.000
_cell.angle_alpha   90.00
_cell.angle_beta   90.00
_cell.angle_gamma   90.00
#
_symmetry.space_group_name_H-M   'P 1'
#
loop_
_entity.id
_entity.type
_entity.pdbx_description
1 polymer ?
#
loop_
_entity_poly.entity_id
_entity_poly.type
_entity_poly.pdbx_seq_one_letter_code
_entity_poly.pdbx_strand_id
1 'polypeptide(L)'
;MHTTIEIANAVLTKMQALVSGEVLSYLESVLMSELRGIELEVNALSNVEDEASKYMERFLAAKTIEGCSPKTIRYYKATLTRALEAIKKPIVRISSDDLRTYLSEYPMGNNAGSITVDNVRRILSSFFSWLEDENHILKSPARRIKKIRSKRTVKSVYSDEELIALTDACSCKRDLAIINLLSSTGMRIGELVSLNREDVDLNRRECIVLGKGNKERVVYFDATTKLHLNNYLQERSDNVAALFCSLTKPSSRLQVSGVELRLRSLGTKAGVKHVHPHKFRRTLATKAIGKGMPIEQVQKL
;
A
#
# COMPACT_ATOMS: atom_id res chain seq x y z
N MET A 1 4.47 38.50 20.10
CA MET A 1 5.80 37.90 20.25
C MET A 1 5.90 37.41 21.69
N HIS A 2 5.79 36.13 21.96
CA HIS A 2 6.02 35.66 23.34
C HIS A 2 7.51 35.45 23.50
N THR A 3 8.10 36.26 24.36
CA THR A 3 9.50 36.07 24.73
C THR A 3 9.67 34.78 25.56
N THR A 4 10.87 34.27 25.65
CA THR A 4 11.20 33.10 26.49
C THR A 4 10.77 33.33 27.94
N ILE A 5 10.85 34.57 28.39
CA ILE A 5 10.43 35.01 29.72
C ILE A 5 8.90 34.92 29.89
N GLU A 6 8.12 35.28 28.88
CA GLU A 6 6.64 35.18 28.95
C GLU A 6 6.18 33.72 29.04
N ILE A 7 6.89 32.78 28.37
CA ILE A 7 6.61 31.35 28.45
C ILE A 7 6.95 30.82 29.85
N ALA A 8 8.12 31.20 30.40
CA ALA A 8 8.49 30.83 31.76
C ALA A 8 7.47 31.33 32.77
N ASN A 9 7.06 32.59 32.67
CA ASN A 9 6.04 33.19 33.56
C ASN A 9 4.65 32.50 33.42
N ALA A 10 4.26 32.12 32.21
CA ALA A 10 3.00 31.40 31.99
C ALA A 10 3.03 29.98 32.60
N VAL A 11 4.16 29.31 32.59
CA VAL A 11 4.35 28.02 33.25
C VAL A 11 4.30 28.17 34.77
N LEU A 12 5.07 29.14 35.32
CA LEU A 12 5.09 29.41 36.75
C LEU A 12 3.71 29.80 37.31
N THR A 13 2.97 30.61 36.60
CA THR A 13 1.60 31.02 36.99
C THR A 13 0.67 29.78 37.05
N LYS A 14 0.75 28.86 36.12
CA LYS A 14 -0.05 27.62 36.11
C LYS A 14 0.36 26.67 37.23
N MET A 15 1.64 26.64 37.58
CA MET A 15 2.18 25.73 38.61
C MET A 15 1.97 26.29 40.03
N GLN A 16 1.77 27.60 40.21
CA GLN A 16 1.63 28.28 41.49
C GLN A 16 0.49 27.70 42.35
N ALA A 17 -0.58 27.20 41.75
CA ALA A 17 -1.69 26.56 42.45
C ALA A 17 -1.45 25.06 42.81
N LEU A 18 -0.37 24.46 42.29
CA LEU A 18 -0.14 23.01 42.35
C LEU A 18 1.10 22.62 43.18
N VAL A 19 2.01 23.57 43.45
CA VAL A 19 3.30 23.26 44.12
C VAL A 19 3.58 24.28 45.24
N SER A 20 4.44 23.88 46.21
CA SER A 20 4.88 24.76 47.27
C SER A 20 5.79 25.91 46.77
N GLY A 21 5.88 27.00 47.51
CA GLY A 21 6.68 28.16 47.11
C GLY A 21 8.17 27.84 46.87
N GLU A 22 8.77 26.92 47.65
CA GLU A 22 10.16 26.44 47.46
C GLU A 22 10.34 25.73 46.12
N VAL A 23 9.38 24.84 45.76
CA VAL A 23 9.40 24.13 44.47
C VAL A 23 9.19 25.09 43.30
N LEU A 24 8.36 26.10 43.50
CA LEU A 24 8.12 27.15 42.50
C LEU A 24 9.40 27.95 42.23
N SER A 25 10.09 28.39 43.28
CA SER A 25 11.37 29.12 43.16
C SER A 25 12.45 28.32 42.52
N TYR A 26 12.54 27.01 42.81
CA TYR A 26 13.47 26.11 42.15
C TYR A 26 13.12 25.93 40.66
N LEU A 27 11.84 25.74 40.33
CA LEU A 27 11.36 25.62 38.95
C LEU A 27 11.66 26.93 38.17
N GLU A 28 11.49 28.10 38.78
CA GLU A 28 11.84 29.36 38.15
C GLU A 28 13.32 29.43 37.82
N SER A 29 14.19 29.05 38.76
CA SER A 29 15.63 29.07 38.54
C SER A 29 16.06 28.13 37.42
N VAL A 30 15.46 26.95 37.35
CA VAL A 30 15.71 25.96 36.27
C VAL A 30 15.22 26.49 34.92
N LEU A 31 13.98 26.99 34.84
CA LEU A 31 13.42 27.55 33.61
C LEU A 31 14.26 28.72 33.09
N MET A 32 14.70 29.64 33.97
CA MET A 32 15.53 30.77 33.57
C MET A 32 16.94 30.34 33.15
N SER A 33 17.49 29.27 33.72
CA SER A 33 18.78 28.68 33.32
C SER A 33 18.71 28.01 31.97
N GLU A 34 17.75 27.13 31.79
CA GLU A 34 17.58 26.31 30.56
C GLU A 34 17.13 27.14 29.35
N LEU A 35 16.34 28.20 29.59
CA LEU A 35 15.85 29.07 28.53
C LEU A 35 16.82 30.24 28.24
N ARG A 36 17.93 30.35 28.96
CA ARG A 36 18.94 31.38 28.77
C ARG A 36 19.65 31.23 27.42
N GLY A 37 19.49 32.22 26.55
CA GLY A 37 20.13 32.18 25.21
C GLY A 37 19.34 31.44 24.14
N ILE A 38 18.14 30.95 24.46
CA ILE A 38 17.22 30.42 23.45
C ILE A 38 16.47 31.59 22.85
N GLU A 39 16.91 32.08 21.70
CA GLU A 39 16.11 32.94 20.84
C GLU A 39 15.01 32.09 20.19
N LEU A 40 13.77 32.32 20.58
CA LEU A 40 12.63 31.77 19.88
C LEU A 40 12.51 32.52 18.55
N GLU A 41 13.21 32.07 17.53
CA GLU A 41 12.94 32.48 16.17
C GLU A 41 11.50 32.05 15.82
N VAL A 42 10.58 32.99 15.94
CA VAL A 42 9.26 32.89 15.31
C VAL A 42 9.49 33.14 13.81
N ASN A 43 10.22 32.27 13.16
CA ASN A 43 10.31 32.27 11.71
C ASN A 43 9.00 31.67 11.14
N ALA A 44 8.11 32.63 10.88
CA ALA A 44 6.82 32.39 10.27
C ALA A 44 6.95 31.70 8.91
N LEU A 45 6.05 30.73 8.69
CA LEU A 45 5.52 30.21 7.41
C LEU A 45 6.51 29.71 6.33
N SER A 46 7.66 30.32 6.11
CA SER A 46 8.66 29.85 5.10
C SER A 46 9.43 28.59 5.50
N ASN A 47 9.51 28.25 6.79
CA ASN A 47 10.22 27.07 7.29
C ASN A 47 9.30 25.86 7.53
N VAL A 48 7.98 26.01 7.48
CA VAL A 48 7.04 24.91 7.79
C VAL A 48 7.08 23.81 6.73
N GLU A 49 7.15 24.19 5.47
CA GLU A 49 7.23 23.23 4.36
C GLU A 49 8.58 22.53 4.34
N ASP A 50 9.66 23.24 4.66
CA ASP A 50 11.02 22.72 4.71
C ASP A 50 11.21 21.73 5.87
N GLU A 51 10.65 22.05 7.04
CA GLU A 51 10.66 21.18 8.22
C GLU A 51 9.84 19.90 7.98
N ALA A 52 8.62 20.05 7.46
CA ALA A 52 7.75 18.92 7.14
C ALA A 52 8.39 17.99 6.11
N SER A 53 9.04 18.54 5.10
CA SER A 53 9.77 17.78 4.09
C SER A 53 10.94 17.00 4.70
N LYS A 54 11.72 17.60 5.59
CA LYS A 54 12.84 16.93 6.29
C LYS A 54 12.37 15.74 7.13
N TYR A 55 11.31 15.90 7.92
CA TYR A 55 10.77 14.79 8.71
C TYR A 55 10.19 13.68 7.83
N MET A 56 9.50 14.03 6.74
CA MET A 56 8.99 13.06 5.79
C MET A 56 10.13 12.26 5.12
N GLU A 57 11.20 12.92 4.70
CA GLU A 57 12.36 12.24 4.08
C GLU A 57 13.03 11.27 5.06
N ARG A 58 13.24 11.68 6.31
CA ARG A 58 13.80 10.81 7.37
C ARG A 58 12.90 9.60 7.63
N PHE A 59 11.61 9.81 7.74
CA PHE A 59 10.64 8.73 7.89
C PHE A 59 10.68 7.75 6.72
N LEU A 60 10.70 8.25 5.48
CA LEU A 60 10.76 7.40 4.28
C LEU A 60 12.08 6.63 4.19
N ALA A 61 13.19 7.23 4.61
CA ALA A 61 14.48 6.55 4.73
C ALA A 61 14.44 5.42 5.76
N ALA A 62 13.87 5.67 6.96
CA ALA A 62 13.67 4.65 7.98
C ALA A 62 12.81 3.49 7.45
N LYS A 63 11.70 3.79 6.77
CA LYS A 63 10.84 2.75 6.17
C LYS A 63 11.53 1.97 5.03
N THR A 64 12.48 2.58 4.35
CA THR A 64 13.29 1.89 3.33
C THR A 64 14.25 0.89 4.00
N ILE A 65 14.90 1.28 5.10
CA ILE A 65 15.77 0.39 5.90
C ILE A 65 14.96 -0.76 6.51
N GLU A 66 13.70 -0.51 6.93
CA GLU A 66 12.77 -1.54 7.40
C GLU A 66 12.33 -2.53 6.29
N GLY A 67 12.78 -2.37 5.05
CA GLY A 67 12.47 -3.27 3.93
C GLY A 67 11.16 -2.98 3.20
N CYS A 68 10.60 -1.78 3.34
CA CYS A 68 9.43 -1.38 2.55
C CYS A 68 9.76 -1.30 1.06
N SER A 69 8.85 -1.82 0.23
CA SER A 69 9.05 -1.79 -1.22
C SER A 69 9.05 -0.35 -1.79
N PRO A 70 9.75 -0.08 -2.91
CA PRO A 70 9.74 1.25 -3.55
C PRO A 70 8.33 1.74 -3.89
N LYS A 71 7.40 0.83 -4.20
CA LYS A 71 5.99 1.15 -4.43
C LYS A 71 5.30 1.63 -3.14
N THR A 72 5.59 1.01 -2.00
CA THR A 72 5.07 1.41 -0.69
C THR A 72 5.61 2.78 -0.29
N ILE A 73 6.91 3.02 -0.47
CA ILE A 73 7.56 4.31 -0.17
C ILE A 73 6.94 5.44 -1.00
N ARG A 74 6.74 5.24 -2.32
CA ARG A 74 6.06 6.22 -3.18
C ARG A 74 4.64 6.51 -2.72
N TYR A 75 3.90 5.49 -2.29
CA TYR A 75 2.54 5.64 -1.79
C TYR A 75 2.51 6.41 -0.46
N TYR A 76 3.44 6.13 0.45
CA TYR A 76 3.60 6.86 1.69
C TYR A 76 3.91 8.33 1.42
N LYS A 77 4.93 8.61 0.60
CA LYS A 77 5.31 9.96 0.20
C LYS A 77 4.11 10.74 -0.33
N ALA A 78 3.45 10.23 -1.37
CA ALA A 78 2.30 10.91 -1.99
C ALA A 78 1.11 11.14 -1.04
N THR A 79 0.91 10.23 -0.07
CA THR A 79 -0.17 10.38 0.91
C THR A 79 0.17 11.43 1.96
N LEU A 80 1.40 11.42 2.48
CA LEU A 80 1.87 12.38 3.48
C LEU A 80 1.95 13.79 2.89
N THR A 81 2.51 13.95 1.69
CA THR A 81 2.57 15.25 1.00
C THR A 81 1.18 15.87 0.91
N ARG A 82 0.19 15.13 0.37
CA ARG A 82 -1.19 15.64 0.28
C ARG A 82 -1.82 16.00 1.63
N ALA A 83 -1.53 15.21 2.67
CA ALA A 83 -2.09 15.48 3.99
C ALA A 83 -1.49 16.74 4.61
N LEU A 84 -0.17 16.89 4.55
CA LEU A 84 0.54 18.04 5.12
C LEU A 84 0.22 19.35 4.36
N GLU A 85 0.13 19.27 3.02
CA GLU A 85 -0.31 20.41 2.18
C GLU A 85 -1.76 20.83 2.46
N ALA A 86 -2.64 19.89 2.80
CA ALA A 86 -4.03 20.22 3.14
C ALA A 86 -4.16 20.79 4.56
N ILE A 87 -3.41 20.27 5.52
CA ILE A 87 -3.47 20.71 6.93
C ILE A 87 -2.79 22.06 7.14
N LYS A 88 -1.71 22.35 6.41
CA LYS A 88 -0.96 23.64 6.43
C LYS A 88 -0.56 24.12 7.82
N LYS A 89 -0.14 23.21 8.68
CA LYS A 89 0.34 23.51 10.03
C LYS A 89 1.73 22.92 10.26
N PRO A 90 2.56 23.55 11.11
CA PRO A 90 3.80 22.91 11.59
C PRO A 90 3.50 21.54 12.19
N ILE A 91 4.33 20.54 11.94
CA ILE A 91 4.10 19.14 12.37
C ILE A 91 3.85 19.05 13.87
N VAL A 92 4.62 19.80 14.67
CA VAL A 92 4.47 19.85 16.14
C VAL A 92 3.16 20.45 16.62
N ARG A 93 2.44 21.20 15.77
CA ARG A 93 1.15 21.81 16.06
C ARG A 93 -0.06 21.07 15.49
N ILE A 94 0.16 19.98 14.75
CA ILE A 94 -0.92 19.17 14.21
C ILE A 94 -1.60 18.42 15.35
N SER A 95 -2.89 18.66 15.53
CA SER A 95 -3.72 18.03 16.56
C SER A 95 -4.48 16.82 16.03
N SER A 96 -5.07 16.06 16.96
CA SER A 96 -5.98 14.96 16.58
C SER A 96 -7.21 15.46 15.82
N ASP A 97 -7.65 16.68 16.06
CA ASP A 97 -8.83 17.25 15.39
C ASP A 97 -8.49 17.68 13.96
N ASP A 98 -7.29 18.21 13.71
CA ASP A 98 -6.83 18.51 12.35
C ASP A 98 -6.80 17.23 11.49
N LEU A 99 -6.29 16.14 12.06
CA LEU A 99 -6.27 14.84 11.35
C LEU A 99 -7.69 14.29 11.14
N ARG A 100 -8.62 14.48 12.09
CA ARG A 100 -10.02 14.06 11.92
C ARG A 100 -10.70 14.86 10.84
N THR A 101 -10.53 16.19 10.83
CA THR A 101 -11.06 17.07 9.79
C THR A 101 -10.56 16.64 8.42
N TYR A 102 -9.24 16.49 8.25
CA TYR A 102 -8.65 16.02 7.01
C TYR A 102 -9.22 14.66 6.54
N LEU A 103 -9.31 13.67 7.44
CA LEU A 103 -9.85 12.35 7.11
C LEU A 103 -11.36 12.38 6.81
N SER A 104 -12.12 13.30 7.39
CA SER A 104 -13.55 13.46 7.11
C SER A 104 -13.82 14.12 5.75
N GLU A 105 -12.95 15.03 5.33
CA GLU A 105 -13.04 15.74 4.05
C GLU A 105 -12.44 14.95 2.88
N TYR A 106 -11.50 14.03 3.18
CA TYR A 106 -10.79 13.25 2.17
C TYR A 106 -11.70 12.52 1.16
N PRO A 107 -12.85 11.90 1.55
CA PRO A 107 -13.77 11.26 0.60
C PRO A 107 -14.37 12.23 -0.39
N MET A 108 -14.71 13.44 0.02
CA MET A 108 -15.37 14.46 -0.81
C MET A 108 -14.44 14.91 -1.94
N GLY A 109 -13.19 15.21 -1.62
CA GLY A 109 -12.20 15.67 -2.61
C GLY A 109 -11.66 14.57 -3.53
N ASN A 110 -11.73 13.29 -3.15
CA ASN A 110 -11.08 12.19 -3.86
C ASN A 110 -12.03 11.06 -4.30
N ASN A 111 -13.33 11.20 -4.11
CA ASN A 111 -14.31 10.13 -4.34
C ASN A 111 -13.87 8.78 -3.72
N ALA A 112 -13.32 8.83 -2.50
CA ALA A 112 -12.64 7.71 -1.86
C ALA A 112 -13.57 6.92 -0.93
N GLY A 113 -13.58 5.59 -1.06
CA GLY A 113 -14.29 4.73 -0.13
C GLY A 113 -13.62 4.63 1.24
N SER A 114 -14.36 4.19 2.25
CA SER A 114 -13.90 4.04 3.65
C SER A 114 -12.61 3.22 3.83
N ILE A 115 -12.37 2.24 2.96
CA ILE A 115 -11.12 1.44 2.97
C ILE A 115 -9.92 2.32 2.59
N THR A 116 -10.07 3.19 1.60
CA THR A 116 -9.01 4.13 1.17
C THR A 116 -8.71 5.12 2.28
N VAL A 117 -9.74 5.67 2.94
CA VAL A 117 -9.58 6.59 4.06
C VAL A 117 -8.87 5.90 5.25
N ASP A 118 -9.22 4.64 5.56
CA ASP A 118 -8.50 3.88 6.61
C ASP A 118 -7.03 3.62 6.24
N ASN A 119 -6.70 3.43 4.97
CA ASN A 119 -5.31 3.31 4.52
C ASN A 119 -4.55 4.64 4.73
N VAL A 120 -5.16 5.78 4.39
CA VAL A 120 -4.59 7.11 4.66
C VAL A 120 -4.37 7.30 6.17
N ARG A 121 -5.39 7.00 7.01
CA ARG A 121 -5.26 7.03 8.47
C ARG A 121 -4.09 6.18 8.97
N ARG A 122 -3.90 4.97 8.43
CA ARG A 122 -2.80 4.07 8.82
C ARG A 122 -1.44 4.66 8.49
N ILE A 123 -1.30 5.32 7.34
CA ILE A 123 -0.05 5.98 6.95
C ILE A 123 0.24 7.16 7.86
N LEU A 124 -0.75 8.00 8.13
CA LEU A 124 -0.63 9.11 9.10
C LEU A 124 -0.27 8.59 10.49
N SER A 125 -0.93 7.52 10.95
CA SER A 125 -0.61 6.90 12.23
C SER A 125 0.83 6.38 12.27
N SER A 126 1.32 5.75 11.21
CA SER A 126 2.70 5.28 11.12
C SER A 126 3.72 6.42 11.16
N PHE A 127 3.43 7.53 10.47
CA PHE A 127 4.30 8.70 10.43
C PHE A 127 4.36 9.41 11.80
N PHE A 128 3.20 9.70 12.40
CA PHE A 128 3.17 10.38 13.69
C PHE A 128 3.63 9.51 14.86
N SER A 129 3.50 8.18 14.78
CA SER A 129 4.11 7.28 15.76
C SER A 129 5.63 7.27 15.64
N TRP A 130 6.16 7.26 14.43
CA TRP A 130 7.60 7.38 14.20
C TRP A 130 8.15 8.71 14.75
N LEU A 131 7.44 9.83 14.55
CA LEU A 131 7.84 11.13 15.12
C LEU A 131 7.83 11.12 16.66
N GLU A 132 6.88 10.40 17.30
CA GLU A 132 6.85 10.20 18.76
C GLU A 132 8.03 9.32 19.21
N ASP A 133 8.28 8.22 18.51
CA ASP A 133 9.37 7.26 18.84
C ASP A 133 10.77 7.92 18.71
N GLU A 134 10.94 8.82 17.74
CA GLU A 134 12.18 9.60 17.52
C GLU A 134 12.25 10.89 18.36
N ASN A 135 11.31 11.12 19.29
CA ASN A 135 11.24 12.29 20.17
C ASN A 135 11.10 13.63 19.43
N HIS A 136 10.60 13.63 18.19
CA HIS A 136 10.30 14.88 17.46
C HIS A 136 9.01 15.51 17.91
N ILE A 137 8.09 14.73 18.49
CA ILE A 137 6.85 15.19 19.13
C ILE A 137 6.63 14.42 20.43
N LEU A 138 6.04 15.06 21.42
CA LEU A 138 5.78 14.43 22.72
C LEU A 138 4.75 13.32 22.66
N LYS A 139 3.75 13.44 21.77
CA LYS A 139 2.65 12.49 21.65
C LYS A 139 2.03 12.53 20.27
N SER A 140 1.86 11.36 19.67
CA SER A 140 1.24 11.23 18.36
C SER A 140 -0.23 11.68 18.36
N PRO A 141 -0.62 12.67 17.54
CA PRO A 141 -2.01 13.08 17.40
C PRO A 141 -2.89 12.00 16.77
N ALA A 142 -2.29 11.06 16.02
CA ALA A 142 -3.00 9.96 15.40
C ALA A 142 -3.40 8.85 16.38
N ARG A 143 -2.82 8.78 17.58
CA ARG A 143 -3.04 7.71 18.57
C ARG A 143 -4.50 7.53 18.98
N ARG A 144 -5.28 8.63 19.01
CA ARG A 144 -6.70 8.61 19.37
C ARG A 144 -7.63 8.37 18.19
N ILE A 145 -7.12 8.24 16.96
CA ILE A 145 -7.93 8.04 15.76
C ILE A 145 -8.12 6.54 15.53
N LYS A 146 -9.31 6.06 15.83
CA LYS A 146 -9.67 4.65 15.68
C LYS A 146 -9.80 4.25 14.22
N LYS A 147 -9.66 2.94 13.96
CA LYS A 147 -9.89 2.34 12.64
C LYS A 147 -11.26 2.71 12.09
N ILE A 148 -11.27 3.12 10.82
CA ILE A 148 -12.52 3.44 10.11
C ILE A 148 -13.20 2.13 9.71
N ARG A 149 -14.45 1.98 10.13
CA ARG A 149 -15.24 0.78 9.81
C ARG A 149 -15.67 0.82 8.35
N SER A 150 -15.46 -0.28 7.65
CA SER A 150 -15.98 -0.49 6.29
C SER A 150 -16.96 -1.64 6.28
N LYS A 151 -17.98 -1.55 5.44
CA LYS A 151 -18.89 -2.68 5.22
C LYS A 151 -18.11 -3.84 4.62
N ARG A 152 -18.22 -5.02 5.22
CA ARG A 152 -17.70 -6.26 4.63
C ARG A 152 -18.69 -6.73 3.59
N THR A 153 -18.27 -6.76 2.33
CA THR A 153 -19.07 -7.31 1.23
C THR A 153 -18.49 -8.65 0.83
N VAL A 154 -19.36 -9.62 0.58
CA VAL A 154 -18.95 -10.89 -0.02
C VAL A 154 -18.44 -10.61 -1.42
N LYS A 155 -17.22 -11.03 -1.68
CA LYS A 155 -16.59 -10.85 -3.00
C LYS A 155 -16.97 -12.01 -3.90
N SER A 156 -17.52 -11.72 -5.07
CA SER A 156 -17.90 -12.74 -6.06
C SER A 156 -16.68 -13.54 -6.56
N VAL A 157 -16.93 -14.78 -6.93
CA VAL A 157 -16.02 -15.67 -7.64
C VAL A 157 -16.55 -15.91 -9.07
N TYR A 158 -15.76 -16.52 -9.94
CA TYR A 158 -16.27 -16.95 -11.24
C TYR A 158 -17.04 -18.26 -11.11
N SER A 159 -18.15 -18.39 -11.86
CA SER A 159 -18.76 -19.68 -12.14
C SER A 159 -17.94 -20.45 -13.20
N ASP A 160 -18.25 -21.73 -13.41
CA ASP A 160 -17.58 -22.53 -14.44
C ASP A 160 -17.95 -22.01 -15.84
N GLU A 161 -19.20 -21.60 -16.06
CA GLU A 161 -19.68 -21.00 -17.30
C GLU A 161 -18.99 -19.67 -17.60
N GLU A 162 -18.81 -18.82 -16.58
CA GLU A 162 -18.06 -17.58 -16.74
C GLU A 162 -16.60 -17.82 -17.16
N LEU A 163 -15.94 -18.86 -16.62
CA LEU A 163 -14.59 -19.22 -17.00
C LEU A 163 -14.52 -19.75 -18.44
N ILE A 164 -15.48 -20.58 -18.86
CA ILE A 164 -15.59 -21.07 -20.24
C ILE A 164 -15.79 -19.88 -21.18
N ALA A 165 -16.76 -19.01 -20.90
CA ALA A 165 -17.04 -17.84 -21.73
C ALA A 165 -15.81 -16.91 -21.88
N LEU A 166 -15.02 -16.72 -20.81
CA LEU A 166 -13.76 -15.97 -20.88
C LEU A 166 -12.72 -16.64 -21.75
N THR A 167 -12.64 -17.97 -21.70
CA THR A 167 -11.72 -18.77 -22.50
C THR A 167 -12.09 -18.69 -23.98
N ASP A 168 -13.38 -18.83 -24.31
CA ASP A 168 -13.91 -18.77 -25.67
C ASP A 168 -13.82 -17.35 -26.29
N ALA A 169 -13.85 -16.31 -25.45
CA ALA A 169 -13.65 -14.93 -25.89
C ALA A 169 -12.22 -14.61 -26.33
N CYS A 170 -11.24 -15.49 -26.00
CA CYS A 170 -9.85 -15.30 -26.36
C CYS A 170 -9.63 -15.43 -27.87
N SER A 171 -9.04 -14.40 -28.47
CA SER A 171 -8.72 -14.39 -29.92
C SER A 171 -7.26 -14.71 -30.21
N CYS A 172 -6.41 -14.92 -29.21
CA CYS A 172 -5.01 -15.27 -29.38
C CYS A 172 -4.54 -16.26 -28.29
N LYS A 173 -3.54 -17.06 -28.62
CA LYS A 173 -2.99 -18.11 -27.75
C LYS A 173 -2.40 -17.55 -26.46
N ARG A 174 -1.81 -16.33 -26.52
CA ARG A 174 -1.27 -15.66 -25.33
C ARG A 174 -2.35 -15.45 -24.25
N ASP A 175 -3.48 -14.87 -24.64
CA ASP A 175 -4.55 -14.52 -23.69
C ASP A 175 -5.18 -15.78 -23.11
N LEU A 176 -5.31 -16.83 -23.94
CA LEU A 176 -5.78 -18.14 -23.52
C LEU A 176 -4.83 -18.77 -22.48
N ALA A 177 -3.51 -18.69 -22.72
CA ALA A 177 -2.51 -19.16 -21.77
C ALA A 177 -2.52 -18.37 -20.46
N ILE A 178 -2.72 -17.03 -20.51
CA ILE A 178 -2.84 -16.16 -19.33
C ILE A 178 -4.05 -16.56 -18.47
N ILE A 179 -5.24 -16.71 -19.07
CA ILE A 179 -6.47 -17.07 -18.35
C ILE A 179 -6.31 -18.43 -17.70
N ASN A 180 -5.81 -19.42 -18.43
CA ASN A 180 -5.64 -20.78 -17.90
C ASN A 180 -4.61 -20.81 -16.77
N LEU A 181 -3.47 -20.13 -16.91
CA LEU A 181 -2.46 -20.07 -15.86
C LEU A 181 -2.98 -19.37 -14.59
N LEU A 182 -3.72 -18.25 -14.73
CA LEU A 182 -4.35 -17.58 -13.58
C LEU A 182 -5.42 -18.45 -12.91
N SER A 183 -6.20 -19.19 -13.69
CA SER A 183 -7.28 -20.07 -13.19
C SER A 183 -6.72 -21.26 -12.44
N SER A 184 -5.68 -21.88 -12.98
CA SER A 184 -5.08 -23.10 -12.45
C SER A 184 -4.21 -22.85 -11.21
N THR A 185 -3.41 -21.77 -11.21
CA THR A 185 -2.44 -21.50 -10.15
C THR A 185 -2.92 -20.50 -9.11
N GLY A 186 -3.85 -19.63 -9.47
CA GLY A 186 -4.27 -18.51 -8.62
C GLY A 186 -3.14 -17.53 -8.27
N MET A 187 -2.04 -17.51 -9.01
CA MET A 187 -0.91 -16.62 -8.75
C MET A 187 -1.30 -15.14 -8.82
N ARG A 188 -0.50 -14.28 -8.18
CA ARG A 188 -0.73 -12.83 -8.26
C ARG A 188 -0.32 -12.30 -9.63
N ILE A 189 -1.01 -11.24 -10.08
CA ILE A 189 -0.70 -10.62 -11.38
C ILE A 189 0.77 -10.16 -11.49
N GLY A 190 1.35 -9.66 -10.38
CA GLY A 190 2.77 -9.29 -10.35
C GLY A 190 3.69 -10.48 -10.56
N GLU A 191 3.34 -11.63 -9.99
CA GLU A 191 4.07 -12.89 -10.18
C GLU A 191 3.96 -13.34 -11.64
N LEU A 192 2.77 -13.33 -12.22
CA LEU A 192 2.54 -13.70 -13.63
C LEU A 192 3.41 -12.89 -14.60
N VAL A 193 3.45 -11.57 -14.47
CA VAL A 193 4.20 -10.71 -15.40
C VAL A 193 5.71 -10.77 -15.18
N SER A 194 6.15 -11.20 -14.00
CA SER A 194 7.57 -11.37 -13.68
C SER A 194 8.16 -12.65 -14.24
N LEU A 195 7.34 -13.69 -14.51
CA LEU A 195 7.81 -14.97 -15.01
C LEU A 195 8.61 -14.83 -16.29
N ASN A 196 9.71 -15.59 -16.35
CA ASN A 196 10.48 -15.87 -17.56
C ASN A 196 10.09 -17.23 -18.12
N ARG A 197 10.55 -17.53 -19.34
CA ARG A 197 10.35 -18.87 -19.96
C ARG A 197 11.02 -19.97 -19.14
N GLU A 198 12.18 -19.69 -18.58
CA GLU A 198 12.99 -20.61 -17.76
C GLU A 198 12.35 -20.95 -16.39
N ASP A 199 11.48 -20.08 -15.88
CA ASP A 199 10.78 -20.29 -14.60
C ASP A 199 9.65 -21.34 -14.72
N VAL A 200 9.37 -21.86 -15.92
CA VAL A 200 8.26 -22.77 -16.20
C VAL A 200 8.74 -24.14 -16.64
N ASP A 201 8.49 -25.16 -15.82
CA ASP A 201 8.68 -26.54 -16.20
C ASP A 201 7.36 -27.15 -16.74
N LEU A 202 7.26 -27.25 -18.07
CA LEU A 202 6.10 -27.83 -18.73
C LEU A 202 5.96 -29.33 -18.45
N ASN A 203 7.05 -30.06 -18.18
CA ASN A 203 7.00 -31.48 -17.93
C ASN A 203 6.43 -31.80 -16.56
N ARG A 204 6.94 -31.08 -15.53
CA ARG A 204 6.45 -31.19 -14.16
C ARG A 204 5.15 -30.39 -13.91
N ARG A 205 4.76 -29.54 -14.87
CA ARG A 205 3.60 -28.65 -14.76
C ARG A 205 3.68 -27.73 -13.55
N GLU A 206 4.83 -27.13 -13.35
CA GLU A 206 5.10 -26.23 -12.23
C GLU A 206 5.81 -24.97 -12.72
N CYS A 207 5.71 -23.90 -11.95
CA CYS A 207 6.55 -22.73 -12.13
C CYS A 207 6.95 -22.14 -10.77
N ILE A 208 8.13 -21.51 -10.74
CA ILE A 208 8.66 -20.83 -9.57
C ILE A 208 8.22 -19.38 -9.64
N VAL A 209 7.52 -18.90 -8.61
CA VAL A 209 7.08 -17.53 -8.52
C VAL A 209 7.69 -16.83 -7.32
N LEU A 210 8.04 -15.54 -7.49
CA LEU A 210 8.60 -14.70 -6.46
C LEU A 210 7.49 -13.97 -5.73
N GLY A 211 7.24 -14.34 -4.49
CA GLY A 211 6.21 -13.76 -3.64
C GLY A 211 6.65 -12.49 -2.89
N LYS A 212 5.79 -11.99 -2.02
CA LYS A 212 6.10 -10.83 -1.17
C LYS A 212 7.30 -11.14 -0.25
N GLY A 213 8.24 -10.20 -0.19
CA GLY A 213 9.47 -10.35 0.61
C GLY A 213 10.53 -11.23 -0.05
N ASN A 214 10.53 -11.31 -1.37
CA ASN A 214 11.52 -12.06 -2.16
C ASN A 214 11.55 -13.58 -1.83
N LYS A 215 10.40 -14.14 -1.42
CA LYS A 215 10.29 -15.56 -1.11
C LYS A 215 9.79 -16.32 -2.35
N GLU A 216 10.56 -17.26 -2.80
CA GLU A 216 10.18 -18.16 -3.87
C GLU A 216 9.16 -19.21 -3.38
N ARG A 217 8.23 -19.56 -4.26
CA ARG A 217 7.38 -20.73 -4.08
C ARG A 217 7.08 -21.38 -5.42
N VAL A 218 6.94 -22.70 -5.38
CA VAL A 218 6.46 -23.46 -6.52
C VAL A 218 4.94 -23.37 -6.57
N VAL A 219 4.40 -23.18 -7.78
CA VAL A 219 2.96 -23.27 -8.06
C VAL A 219 2.75 -24.29 -9.19
N TYR A 220 1.67 -25.05 -9.09
CA TYR A 220 1.35 -26.13 -10.02
C TYR A 220 0.18 -25.74 -10.92
N PHE A 221 0.24 -26.18 -12.18
CA PHE A 221 -0.83 -25.95 -13.14
C PHE A 221 -1.29 -27.29 -13.79
N ASP A 222 -2.50 -27.29 -14.31
CA ASP A 222 -3.13 -28.45 -14.89
C ASP A 222 -2.67 -28.76 -16.33
N ALA A 223 -3.13 -29.88 -16.87
CA ALA A 223 -2.77 -30.32 -18.21
C ALA A 223 -3.29 -29.38 -19.31
N THR A 224 -4.45 -28.77 -19.11
CA THR A 224 -5.04 -27.80 -20.04
C THR A 224 -4.17 -26.54 -20.12
N THR A 225 -3.73 -26.04 -18.98
CA THR A 225 -2.79 -24.90 -18.91
C THR A 225 -1.46 -25.22 -19.61
N LYS A 226 -0.91 -26.45 -19.42
CA LYS A 226 0.29 -26.91 -20.14
C LYS A 226 0.08 -26.84 -21.65
N LEU A 227 -1.03 -27.34 -22.15
CA LEU A 227 -1.34 -27.32 -23.59
C LEU A 227 -1.36 -25.89 -24.14
N HIS A 228 -2.06 -24.96 -23.44
CA HIS A 228 -2.18 -23.57 -23.91
C HIS A 228 -0.86 -22.80 -23.79
N LEU A 229 -0.07 -23.04 -22.75
CA LEU A 229 1.28 -22.46 -22.62
C LEU A 229 2.20 -22.95 -23.74
N ASN A 230 2.20 -24.26 -24.03
CA ASN A 230 3.01 -24.82 -25.10
C ASN A 230 2.63 -24.23 -26.46
N ASN A 231 1.33 -24.18 -26.79
CA ASN A 231 0.83 -23.59 -28.02
C ASN A 231 1.20 -22.12 -28.17
N TYR A 232 1.18 -21.34 -27.07
CA TYR A 232 1.60 -19.95 -27.08
C TYR A 232 3.12 -19.84 -27.30
N LEU A 233 3.93 -20.62 -26.60
CA LEU A 233 5.39 -20.58 -26.71
C LEU A 233 5.88 -20.97 -28.10
N GLN A 234 5.23 -21.95 -28.75
CA GLN A 234 5.54 -22.38 -30.12
C GLN A 234 5.23 -21.28 -31.17
N GLU A 235 4.24 -20.43 -30.92
CA GLU A 235 3.90 -19.33 -31.83
C GLU A 235 4.87 -18.14 -31.71
N ARG A 236 5.65 -18.06 -30.62
CA ARG A 236 6.55 -16.94 -30.39
C ARG A 236 7.81 -17.04 -31.26
N SER A 237 8.09 -15.93 -31.95
CA SER A 237 9.28 -15.76 -32.81
C SER A 237 10.31 -14.77 -32.24
N ASP A 238 10.08 -14.26 -31.00
CA ASP A 238 10.97 -13.30 -30.33
C ASP A 238 11.93 -13.98 -29.34
N ASN A 239 13.02 -13.28 -28.98
CA ASN A 239 14.04 -13.74 -28.04
C ASN A 239 13.88 -13.14 -26.62
N VAL A 240 12.71 -12.54 -26.31
CA VAL A 240 12.48 -11.94 -24.99
C VAL A 240 12.36 -13.05 -23.93
N ALA A 241 13.13 -12.95 -22.87
CA ALA A 241 13.14 -13.93 -21.77
C ALA A 241 11.77 -14.03 -21.04
N ALA A 242 10.99 -12.95 -21.00
CA ALA A 242 9.68 -12.93 -20.34
C ALA A 242 8.75 -14.02 -20.88
N LEU A 243 8.02 -14.69 -19.98
CA LEU A 243 7.01 -15.68 -20.37
C LEU A 243 5.90 -15.04 -21.21
N PHE A 244 5.38 -13.89 -20.82
CA PHE A 244 4.33 -13.16 -21.55
C PHE A 244 4.83 -11.83 -22.09
N CYS A 245 4.61 -11.62 -23.39
CA CYS A 245 5.01 -10.41 -24.11
C CYS A 245 3.83 -9.65 -24.71
N SER A 246 4.08 -8.37 -25.03
CA SER A 246 3.17 -7.56 -25.86
C SER A 246 2.99 -8.21 -27.24
N LEU A 247 1.81 -8.01 -27.83
CA LEU A 247 1.55 -8.41 -29.24
C LEU A 247 2.05 -7.37 -30.26
N THR A 248 2.41 -6.18 -29.79
CA THR A 248 2.96 -5.12 -30.60
C THR A 248 4.47 -5.27 -30.71
N LYS A 249 5.02 -4.95 -31.88
CA LYS A 249 6.48 -4.92 -32.12
C LYS A 249 7.06 -3.56 -31.77
N PRO A 250 8.26 -3.49 -31.16
CA PRO A 250 9.05 -4.60 -30.70
C PRO A 250 8.41 -5.31 -29.49
N SER A 251 8.49 -6.64 -29.46
CA SER A 251 7.96 -7.42 -28.34
C SER A 251 8.66 -7.04 -27.03
N SER A 252 7.90 -6.81 -25.98
CA SER A 252 8.40 -6.46 -24.66
C SER A 252 7.61 -7.21 -23.58
N ARG A 253 8.21 -7.35 -22.39
CA ARG A 253 7.54 -7.95 -21.23
C ARG A 253 6.17 -7.30 -20.98
N LEU A 254 5.14 -8.12 -20.88
CA LEU A 254 3.79 -7.64 -20.59
C LEU A 254 3.72 -7.06 -19.17
N GLN A 255 3.16 -5.85 -19.04
CA GLN A 255 3.03 -5.16 -17.78
C GLN A 255 1.69 -5.49 -17.09
N VAL A 256 1.63 -5.30 -15.76
CA VAL A 256 0.41 -5.51 -14.96
C VAL A 256 -0.80 -4.79 -15.57
N SER A 257 -0.64 -3.52 -15.92
CA SER A 257 -1.71 -2.72 -16.54
C SER A 257 -2.18 -3.29 -17.87
N GLY A 258 -1.27 -3.84 -18.68
CA GLY A 258 -1.59 -4.49 -19.95
C GLY A 258 -2.44 -5.74 -19.76
N VAL A 259 -2.10 -6.60 -18.78
CA VAL A 259 -2.92 -7.77 -18.45
C VAL A 259 -4.29 -7.37 -17.92
N GLU A 260 -4.35 -6.39 -17.01
CA GLU A 260 -5.63 -5.91 -16.45
C GLU A 260 -6.55 -5.31 -17.50
N LEU A 261 -5.99 -4.52 -18.43
CA LEU A 261 -6.74 -3.96 -19.55
C LEU A 261 -7.28 -5.08 -20.44
N ARG A 262 -6.45 -6.06 -20.76
CA ARG A 262 -6.84 -7.18 -21.62
C ARG A 262 -7.92 -8.04 -20.96
N LEU A 263 -7.78 -8.36 -19.67
CA LEU A 263 -8.81 -9.11 -18.94
C LEU A 263 -10.15 -8.36 -18.89
N ARG A 264 -10.15 -7.03 -18.72
CA ARG A 264 -11.39 -6.21 -18.80
C ARG A 264 -12.03 -6.29 -20.19
N SER A 265 -11.22 -6.17 -21.25
CA SER A 265 -11.70 -6.29 -22.63
C SER A 265 -12.31 -7.67 -22.91
N LEU A 266 -11.66 -8.74 -22.45
CA LEU A 266 -12.19 -10.10 -22.57
C LEU A 266 -13.49 -10.28 -21.78
N GLY A 267 -13.58 -9.69 -20.58
CA GLY A 267 -14.81 -9.69 -19.79
C GLY A 267 -15.97 -9.01 -20.52
N THR A 268 -15.74 -7.86 -21.12
CA THR A 268 -16.76 -7.17 -21.93
C THR A 268 -17.21 -8.05 -23.11
N LYS A 269 -16.26 -8.66 -23.82
CA LYS A 269 -16.55 -9.54 -24.96
C LYS A 269 -17.31 -10.80 -24.56
N ALA A 270 -16.99 -11.38 -23.40
CA ALA A 270 -17.63 -12.57 -22.85
C ALA A 270 -18.95 -12.29 -22.08
N GLY A 271 -19.35 -11.03 -21.91
CA GLY A 271 -20.48 -10.66 -21.05
C GLY A 271 -20.24 -10.88 -19.55
N VAL A 272 -19.00 -11.08 -19.11
CA VAL A 272 -18.62 -11.35 -17.71
C VAL A 272 -18.23 -10.06 -17.02
N LYS A 273 -18.92 -9.73 -15.91
CA LYS A 273 -18.66 -8.50 -15.15
C LYS A 273 -17.46 -8.62 -14.20
N HIS A 274 -16.77 -7.50 -14.01
CA HIS A 274 -15.68 -7.35 -13.03
C HIS A 274 -14.57 -8.40 -13.19
N VAL A 275 -14.07 -8.57 -14.41
CA VAL A 275 -12.94 -9.47 -14.69
C VAL A 275 -11.63 -8.82 -14.25
N HIS A 276 -10.96 -9.44 -13.27
CA HIS A 276 -9.67 -8.99 -12.75
C HIS A 276 -8.88 -10.15 -12.10
N PRO A 277 -7.53 -10.07 -12.03
CA PRO A 277 -6.68 -11.18 -11.59
C PRO A 277 -7.02 -11.76 -10.23
N HIS A 278 -7.32 -10.92 -9.24
CA HIS A 278 -7.66 -11.40 -7.91
C HIS A 278 -8.98 -12.20 -7.84
N LYS A 279 -9.87 -12.07 -8.83
CA LYS A 279 -11.09 -12.89 -8.89
C LYS A 279 -10.74 -14.34 -9.24
N PHE A 280 -9.76 -14.61 -10.12
CA PHE A 280 -9.25 -15.96 -10.41
C PHE A 280 -8.72 -16.63 -9.14
N ARG A 281 -7.86 -15.93 -8.41
CA ARG A 281 -7.29 -16.46 -7.16
C ARG A 281 -8.36 -16.79 -6.12
N ARG A 282 -9.37 -15.93 -5.96
CA ARG A 282 -10.51 -16.21 -5.07
C ARG A 282 -11.32 -17.42 -5.54
N THR A 283 -11.54 -17.53 -6.83
CA THR A 283 -12.27 -18.67 -7.43
C THR A 283 -11.53 -19.97 -7.14
N LEU A 284 -10.22 -20.02 -7.38
CA LEU A 284 -9.41 -21.20 -7.05
C LEU A 284 -9.50 -21.53 -5.55
N ALA A 285 -9.29 -20.55 -4.68
CA ALA A 285 -9.36 -20.74 -3.24
C ALA A 285 -10.74 -21.27 -2.78
N THR A 286 -11.83 -20.68 -3.29
CA THR A 286 -13.19 -21.12 -2.97
C THR A 286 -13.46 -22.55 -3.46
N LYS A 287 -13.03 -22.87 -4.70
CA LYS A 287 -13.16 -24.24 -5.25
C LYS A 287 -12.34 -25.26 -4.46
N ALA A 288 -11.12 -24.88 -4.03
CA ALA A 288 -10.25 -25.75 -3.22
C ALA A 288 -10.90 -26.06 -1.85
N ILE A 289 -11.45 -25.05 -1.18
CA ILE A 289 -12.20 -25.25 0.08
C ILE A 289 -13.42 -26.13 -0.15
N GLY A 290 -14.20 -25.88 -1.21
CA GLY A 290 -15.36 -26.69 -1.56
C GLY A 290 -15.04 -28.14 -1.86
N LYS A 291 -13.78 -28.45 -2.27
CA LYS A 291 -13.25 -29.80 -2.46
C LYS A 291 -12.61 -30.39 -1.21
N GLY A 292 -12.73 -29.74 -0.05
CA GLY A 292 -12.22 -30.25 1.23
C GLY A 292 -10.76 -29.88 1.54
N MET A 293 -10.14 -28.97 0.80
CA MET A 293 -8.77 -28.53 1.13
C MET A 293 -8.77 -27.74 2.43
N PRO A 294 -7.92 -28.08 3.42
CA PRO A 294 -7.78 -27.34 4.67
C PRO A 294 -7.41 -25.86 4.43
N ILE A 295 -7.97 -24.97 5.25
CA ILE A 295 -7.82 -23.52 5.06
C ILE A 295 -6.36 -23.06 5.18
N GLU A 296 -5.56 -23.76 6.00
CA GLU A 296 -4.13 -23.52 6.18
C GLU A 296 -3.32 -23.82 4.90
N GLN A 297 -3.76 -24.78 4.11
CA GLN A 297 -3.15 -25.09 2.80
C GLN A 297 -3.58 -24.06 1.76
N VAL A 298 -4.86 -23.64 1.76
CA VAL A 298 -5.36 -22.60 0.86
C VAL A 298 -4.66 -21.25 1.11
N GLN A 299 -4.27 -20.95 2.34
CA GLN A 299 -3.53 -19.72 2.67
C GLN A 299 -2.11 -19.69 2.07
N LYS A 300 -1.55 -20.84 1.73
CA LYS A 300 -0.23 -20.95 1.09
C LYS A 300 -0.28 -20.77 -0.44
N LEU A 301 -1.46 -20.83 -1.05
CA LEU A 301 -1.69 -20.47 -2.45
C LEU A 301 -1.42 -18.97 -2.68
#